data_da60d5d41518f1e8cea2eea1c766b300
#
_entry.id   da60d5d41518f1e8cea2eea1c766b300
#
_cell.length_a   1.000
_cell.length_b   1.000
_cell.length_c   1.000
_cell.angle_alpha   90.00
_cell.angle_beta   90.00
_cell.angle_gamma   90.00
#
_symmetry.space_group_name_H-M   'P 1'
#
loop_
_entity.id
_entity.type
_entity.pdbx_description
1 polymer ?
#
loop_
_entity_poly.entity_id
_entity_poly.type
_entity_poly.pdbx_seq_one_letter_code
_entity_poly.pdbx_strand_id
1 'polypeptide(L)'
;MAKGNLQAKIGYILHMFRMEYKAFDFYEKAYAKGCTLPDPLAAYGLMLMRHKEYAKAVEVLRHARTLKLNPQQWSIVYQNLGLAYWKLGEIDRAVEIYEKIFEKVQTVNMYSTLGFLLIAQGDQTGDYQKALEFNRKAYDYDDTDASIVDNLGQVLYRTGEIEEAEKMFEKALSIKPRQFDTLYFLSRIRISQDRVEEAKKMLDTALDKTYSIFNTVPRENAIELARSIGMDLSVYDDIPAEN
;
A
#
# COMPACT_ATOMS: atom_id res chain seq x y z
N MET A 1 7.78 33.79 11.75
CA MET A 1 6.99 32.76 11.08
C MET A 1 7.83 32.20 9.94
N ALA A 2 8.00 30.88 9.81
CA ALA A 2 8.77 30.31 8.71
C ALA A 2 8.15 30.73 7.36
N LYS A 3 9.01 31.14 6.41
CA LYS A 3 8.56 31.75 5.13
C LYS A 3 7.67 30.83 4.30
N GLY A 4 7.74 29.49 4.50
CA GLY A 4 6.93 28.50 3.81
C GLY A 4 5.54 28.22 4.39
N ASN A 5 5.25 28.66 5.63
CA ASN A 5 4.03 28.28 6.32
C ASN A 5 2.74 28.87 5.71
N LEU A 6 2.83 30.05 5.07
CA LEU A 6 1.67 30.64 4.38
C LEU A 6 1.29 29.81 3.15
N GLN A 7 2.28 29.46 2.32
CA GLN A 7 2.07 28.59 1.16
C GLN A 7 1.52 27.23 1.57
N ALA A 8 2.05 26.66 2.65
CA ALA A 8 1.57 25.39 3.19
C ALA A 8 0.08 25.42 3.58
N LYS A 9 -0.36 26.50 4.24
CA LYS A 9 -1.77 26.68 4.60
C LYS A 9 -2.67 26.82 3.36
N ILE A 10 -2.22 27.57 2.34
CA ILE A 10 -2.97 27.71 1.08
C ILE A 10 -3.06 26.34 0.38
N GLY A 11 -1.93 25.62 0.28
CA GLY A 11 -1.90 24.27 -0.28
C GLY A 11 -2.86 23.31 0.44
N TYR A 12 -2.89 23.37 1.77
CA TYR A 12 -3.80 22.53 2.57
C TYR A 12 -5.28 22.82 2.29
N ILE A 13 -5.63 24.10 2.19
CA ILE A 13 -7.00 24.51 1.81
C ILE A 13 -7.34 24.01 0.41
N LEU A 14 -6.46 24.21 -0.57
CA LEU A 14 -6.66 23.73 -1.94
C LEU A 14 -6.85 22.20 -1.99
N HIS A 15 -6.08 21.46 -1.19
CA HIS A 15 -6.21 20.01 -1.08
C HIS A 15 -7.58 19.60 -0.52
N MET A 16 -8.07 20.28 0.51
CA MET A 16 -9.43 20.05 1.02
C MET A 16 -10.52 20.28 -0.05
N PHE A 17 -10.32 21.21 -0.98
CA PHE A 17 -11.19 21.45 -2.12
C PHE A 17 -10.91 20.55 -3.34
N ARG A 18 -10.10 19.48 -3.17
CA ARG A 18 -9.71 18.53 -4.23
C ARG A 18 -9.01 19.18 -5.44
N MET A 19 -8.38 20.33 -5.23
CA MET A 19 -7.59 21.03 -6.26
C MET A 19 -6.14 20.52 -6.24
N GLU A 20 -5.94 19.23 -6.49
CA GLU A 20 -4.70 18.51 -6.22
C GLU A 20 -3.46 19.12 -6.88
N TYR A 21 -3.53 19.45 -8.19
CA TYR A 21 -2.40 20.07 -8.90
C TYR A 21 -1.97 21.41 -8.28
N LYS A 22 -2.94 22.26 -7.92
CA LYS A 22 -2.62 23.53 -7.27
C LYS A 22 -2.08 23.33 -5.86
N ALA A 23 -2.65 22.37 -5.12
CA ALA A 23 -2.19 22.03 -3.79
C ALA A 23 -0.74 21.54 -3.81
N PHE A 24 -0.38 20.68 -4.75
CA PHE A 24 0.97 20.18 -4.94
C PHE A 24 1.98 21.31 -5.15
N ASP A 25 1.71 22.23 -6.07
CA ASP A 25 2.55 23.40 -6.39
C ASP A 25 2.78 24.29 -5.15
N PHE A 26 1.73 24.48 -4.34
CA PHE A 26 1.84 25.23 -3.10
C PHE A 26 2.64 24.50 -2.01
N TYR A 27 2.51 23.20 -1.91
CA TYR A 27 3.29 22.37 -0.97
C TYR A 27 4.78 22.35 -1.36
N GLU A 28 5.09 22.20 -2.63
CA GLU A 28 6.46 22.26 -3.13
C GLU A 28 7.13 23.61 -2.80
N LYS A 29 6.44 24.73 -3.11
CA LYS A 29 6.89 26.08 -2.76
C LYS A 29 7.03 26.28 -1.24
N ALA A 30 6.15 25.66 -0.46
CA ALA A 30 6.18 25.70 0.99
C ALA A 30 7.41 24.98 1.54
N TYR A 31 7.69 23.78 1.04
CA TYR A 31 8.84 22.99 1.43
C TYR A 31 10.16 23.71 1.08
N ALA A 32 10.30 24.20 -0.14
CA ALA A 32 11.46 24.95 -0.60
C ALA A 32 11.73 26.21 0.23
N LYS A 33 10.71 26.81 0.87
CA LYS A 33 10.82 27.97 1.77
C LYS A 33 10.91 27.61 3.26
N GLY A 34 11.20 26.36 3.59
CA GLY A 34 11.39 25.91 4.96
C GLY A 34 10.09 25.84 5.77
N CYS A 35 9.06 25.19 5.24
CA CYS A 35 7.83 24.92 5.97
C CYS A 35 8.09 24.13 7.25
N THR A 36 7.43 24.55 8.36
CA THR A 36 7.51 23.91 9.68
C THR A 36 6.16 23.42 10.18
N LEU A 37 5.20 23.19 9.29
CA LEU A 37 3.87 22.67 9.62
C LEU A 37 3.81 21.19 9.29
N PRO A 38 3.63 20.29 10.29
CA PRO A 38 3.67 18.85 10.08
C PRO A 38 2.58 18.32 9.12
N ASP A 39 1.32 18.76 9.29
CA ASP A 39 0.19 18.25 8.49
C ASP A 39 0.35 18.56 6.99
N PRO A 40 0.67 19.77 6.55
CA PRO A 40 0.97 20.05 5.14
C PRO A 40 2.17 19.25 4.60
N LEU A 41 3.22 19.02 5.41
CA LEU A 41 4.37 18.22 4.99
C LEU A 41 4.00 16.73 4.86
N ALA A 42 3.17 16.20 5.76
CA ALA A 42 2.66 14.85 5.66
C ALA A 42 1.76 14.66 4.43
N ALA A 43 0.89 15.63 4.13
CA ALA A 43 0.06 15.64 2.94
C ALA A 43 0.91 15.72 1.66
N TYR A 44 1.94 16.58 1.65
CA TYR A 44 2.88 16.69 0.52
C TYR A 44 3.63 15.38 0.29
N GLY A 45 4.14 14.74 1.36
CA GLY A 45 4.78 13.43 1.26
C GLY A 45 3.88 12.36 0.64
N LEU A 46 2.59 12.33 1.02
CA LEU A 46 1.62 11.41 0.42
C LEU A 46 1.38 11.72 -1.07
N MET A 47 1.26 13.00 -1.45
CA MET A 47 1.12 13.39 -2.85
C MET A 47 2.36 13.03 -3.67
N LEU A 48 3.56 13.22 -3.15
CA LEU A 48 4.82 12.79 -3.79
C LEU A 48 4.83 11.28 -4.03
N MET A 49 4.36 10.47 -3.08
CA MET A 49 4.23 9.02 -3.28
C MET A 49 3.28 8.68 -4.44
N ARG A 50 2.14 9.39 -4.56
CA ARG A 50 1.21 9.21 -5.70
C ARG A 50 1.86 9.60 -7.03
N HIS A 51 2.74 10.59 -7.04
CA HIS A 51 3.56 10.97 -8.20
C HIS A 51 4.81 10.09 -8.40
N LYS A 52 4.95 8.99 -7.65
CA LYS A 52 6.12 8.09 -7.69
C LYS A 52 7.46 8.75 -7.34
N GLU A 53 7.43 9.95 -6.74
CA GLU A 53 8.61 10.67 -6.27
C GLU A 53 9.04 10.18 -4.87
N TYR A 54 9.28 8.88 -4.72
CA TYR A 54 9.45 8.22 -3.42
C TYR A 54 10.64 8.75 -2.62
N ALA A 55 11.77 9.02 -3.27
CA ALA A 55 12.96 9.56 -2.60
C ALA A 55 12.67 10.94 -2.00
N LYS A 56 11.99 11.82 -2.74
CA LYS A 56 11.58 13.15 -2.26
C LYS A 56 10.52 13.05 -1.15
N ALA A 57 9.60 12.09 -1.25
CA ALA A 57 8.65 11.81 -0.18
C ALA A 57 9.36 11.46 1.13
N VAL A 58 10.34 10.56 1.10
CA VAL A 58 11.19 10.22 2.26
C VAL A 58 11.88 11.45 2.82
N GLU A 59 12.49 12.31 1.98
CA GLU A 59 13.15 13.53 2.39
C GLU A 59 12.19 14.47 3.15
N VAL A 60 11.04 14.78 2.57
CA VAL A 60 10.00 15.64 3.14
C VAL A 60 9.48 15.10 4.47
N LEU A 61 9.20 13.80 4.53
CA LEU A 61 8.64 13.15 5.73
C LEU A 61 9.70 13.00 6.83
N ARG A 62 10.98 12.80 6.48
CA ARG A 62 12.07 12.87 7.45
C ARG A 62 12.19 14.28 8.05
N HIS A 63 12.05 15.32 7.25
CA HIS A 63 12.00 16.68 7.77
C HIS A 63 10.79 16.87 8.69
N ALA A 64 9.58 16.45 8.28
CA ALA A 64 8.39 16.54 9.13
C ALA A 64 8.58 15.83 10.48
N ARG A 65 9.26 14.68 10.51
CA ARG A 65 9.60 13.93 11.74
C ARG A 65 10.47 14.69 12.71
N THR A 66 11.29 15.66 12.27
CA THR A 66 12.14 16.49 13.17
C THR A 66 11.38 17.61 13.86
N LEU A 67 10.14 17.87 13.47
CA LEU A 67 9.32 18.91 14.06
C LEU A 67 8.67 18.48 15.36
N LYS A 68 8.16 19.44 16.12
CA LYS A 68 7.32 19.13 17.31
C LYS A 68 5.97 18.58 16.84
N LEU A 69 5.75 17.28 17.05
CA LEU A 69 4.54 16.58 16.66
C LEU A 69 3.64 16.31 17.87
N ASN A 70 2.34 16.50 17.72
CA ASN A 70 1.36 15.91 18.63
C ASN A 70 1.18 14.40 18.32
N PRO A 71 0.49 13.61 19.18
CA PRO A 71 0.36 12.16 18.97
C PRO A 71 -0.27 11.77 17.63
N GLN A 72 -1.26 12.51 17.14
CA GLN A 72 -1.91 12.26 15.87
C GLN A 72 -0.96 12.55 14.69
N GLN A 73 -0.29 13.69 14.71
CA GLN A 73 0.71 14.06 13.71
C GLN A 73 1.89 13.07 13.68
N TRP A 74 2.34 12.63 14.85
CA TRP A 74 3.36 11.61 14.97
C TRP A 74 2.94 10.33 14.22
N SER A 75 1.74 9.83 14.49
CA SER A 75 1.22 8.64 13.85
C SER A 75 1.16 8.80 12.32
N ILE A 76 0.59 9.89 11.81
CA ILE A 76 0.45 10.14 10.36
C ILE A 76 1.82 10.27 9.68
N VAL A 77 2.73 11.06 10.25
CA VAL A 77 4.07 11.29 9.67
C VAL A 77 4.87 9.99 9.62
N TYR A 78 4.84 9.19 10.69
CA TYR A 78 5.56 7.92 10.74
C TYR A 78 4.95 6.87 9.82
N GLN A 79 3.62 6.76 9.74
CA GLN A 79 2.96 5.85 8.79
C GLN A 79 3.33 6.21 7.34
N ASN A 80 3.20 7.48 6.96
CA ASN A 80 3.55 7.92 5.61
C ASN A 80 5.05 7.70 5.32
N LEU A 81 5.94 7.93 6.30
CA LEU A 81 7.37 7.69 6.15
C LEU A 81 7.68 6.19 5.95
N GLY A 82 7.03 5.31 6.70
CA GLY A 82 7.18 3.87 6.54
C GLY A 82 6.72 3.40 5.16
N LEU A 83 5.56 3.90 4.68
CA LEU A 83 5.07 3.59 3.32
C LEU A 83 6.00 4.16 2.24
N ALA A 84 6.57 5.35 2.44
CA ALA A 84 7.52 5.92 1.49
C ALA A 84 8.81 5.09 1.41
N TYR A 85 9.32 4.58 2.54
CA TYR A 85 10.45 3.65 2.55
C TYR A 85 10.11 2.33 1.86
N TRP A 86 8.92 1.77 2.09
CA TRP A 86 8.47 0.58 1.37
C TRP A 86 8.48 0.80 -0.14
N LYS A 87 7.88 1.89 -0.63
CA LYS A 87 7.86 2.23 -2.07
C LYS A 87 9.26 2.52 -2.64
N LEU A 88 10.19 2.97 -1.82
CA LEU A 88 11.59 3.16 -2.19
C LEU A 88 12.38 1.83 -2.22
N GLY A 89 11.80 0.72 -1.74
CA GLY A 89 12.45 -0.58 -1.64
C GLY A 89 13.28 -0.78 -0.35
N GLU A 90 13.25 0.19 0.57
CA GLU A 90 13.95 0.12 1.86
C GLU A 90 13.05 -0.58 2.92
N ILE A 91 12.77 -1.88 2.69
CA ILE A 91 11.76 -2.64 3.44
C ILE A 91 12.08 -2.71 4.93
N ASP A 92 13.32 -2.97 5.30
CA ASP A 92 13.72 -3.07 6.72
C ASP A 92 13.40 -1.79 7.50
N ARG A 93 13.61 -0.61 6.88
CA ARG A 93 13.25 0.67 7.49
C ARG A 93 11.75 0.86 7.62
N ALA A 94 11.00 0.38 6.65
CA ALA A 94 9.55 0.42 6.71
C ALA A 94 9.04 -0.46 7.86
N VAL A 95 9.52 -1.68 7.98
CA VAL A 95 9.19 -2.62 9.08
C VAL A 95 9.55 -2.01 10.43
N GLU A 96 10.79 -1.51 10.61
CA GLU A 96 11.23 -0.88 11.86
C GLU A 96 10.30 0.26 12.31
N ILE A 97 9.86 1.09 11.36
CA ILE A 97 8.94 2.20 11.66
C ILE A 97 7.58 1.67 12.08
N TYR A 98 7.03 0.69 11.37
CA TYR A 98 5.71 0.16 11.67
C TYR A 98 5.69 -0.67 12.95
N GLU A 99 6.76 -1.38 13.30
CA GLU A 99 6.91 -2.03 14.61
C GLU A 99 6.85 -1.01 15.75
N LYS A 100 7.58 0.12 15.63
CA LYS A 100 7.53 1.21 16.63
C LYS A 100 6.15 1.86 16.76
N ILE A 101 5.38 1.93 15.67
CA ILE A 101 3.99 2.40 15.73
C ILE A 101 3.13 1.34 16.44
N PHE A 102 3.28 0.07 16.05
CA PHE A 102 2.51 -1.05 16.53
C PHE A 102 2.66 -1.27 18.05
N GLU A 103 3.85 -1.00 18.63
CA GLU A 103 4.08 -1.01 20.07
C GLU A 103 3.14 -0.06 20.83
N LYS A 104 2.68 1.03 20.19
CA LYS A 104 1.87 2.08 20.79
C LYS A 104 0.41 2.03 20.37
N VAL A 105 0.17 1.60 19.14
CA VAL A 105 -1.15 1.68 18.49
C VAL A 105 -1.41 0.39 17.74
N GLN A 106 -2.32 -0.44 18.27
CA GLN A 106 -2.73 -1.69 17.66
C GLN A 106 -4.16 -1.55 17.12
N THR A 107 -4.27 -1.24 15.84
CA THR A 107 -5.53 -1.12 15.10
C THR A 107 -5.52 -2.07 13.91
N VAL A 108 -6.69 -2.36 13.35
CA VAL A 108 -6.86 -3.17 12.13
C VAL A 108 -5.91 -2.70 11.03
N ASN A 109 -5.84 -1.39 10.79
CA ASN A 109 -4.93 -0.80 9.80
C ASN A 109 -3.44 -1.07 10.11
N MET A 110 -3.05 -1.08 11.39
CA MET A 110 -1.67 -1.39 11.77
C MET A 110 -1.35 -2.88 11.59
N TYR A 111 -2.29 -3.76 11.95
CA TYR A 111 -2.15 -5.19 11.69
C TYR A 111 -2.04 -5.49 10.20
N SER A 112 -2.92 -4.93 9.36
CA SER A 112 -2.88 -5.16 7.92
C SER A 112 -1.61 -4.59 7.29
N THR A 113 -1.18 -3.38 7.67
CA THR A 113 0.00 -2.75 7.07
C THR A 113 1.30 -3.43 7.50
N LEU A 114 1.50 -3.71 8.79
CA LEU A 114 2.69 -4.41 9.24
C LEU A 114 2.73 -5.84 8.70
N GLY A 115 1.57 -6.48 8.58
CA GLY A 115 1.43 -7.82 8.01
C GLY A 115 2.01 -7.91 6.59
N PHE A 116 1.62 -7.01 5.67
CA PHE A 116 2.15 -7.03 4.32
C PHE A 116 3.63 -6.60 4.25
N LEU A 117 4.08 -5.68 5.12
CA LEU A 117 5.49 -5.28 5.16
C LEU A 117 6.40 -6.45 5.58
N LEU A 118 5.95 -7.27 6.54
CA LEU A 118 6.68 -8.48 6.92
C LEU A 118 6.70 -9.52 5.79
N ILE A 119 5.63 -9.63 5.00
CA ILE A 119 5.63 -10.46 3.79
C ILE A 119 6.64 -9.93 2.77
N ALA A 120 6.65 -8.61 2.53
CA ALA A 120 7.63 -7.99 1.63
C ALA A 120 9.08 -8.18 2.11
N GLN A 121 9.32 -8.19 3.42
CA GLN A 121 10.62 -8.54 4.01
C GLN A 121 10.97 -10.00 3.76
N GLY A 122 10.01 -10.91 3.91
CA GLY A 122 10.16 -12.33 3.55
C GLY A 122 10.47 -12.53 2.07
N ASP A 123 9.88 -11.74 1.18
CA ASP A 123 10.17 -11.78 -0.27
C ASP A 123 11.65 -11.41 -0.57
N GLN A 124 12.30 -10.58 0.26
CA GLN A 124 13.72 -10.22 0.12
C GLN A 124 14.67 -11.26 0.73
N THR A 125 14.27 -11.87 1.83
CA THR A 125 15.15 -12.76 2.63
C THR A 125 14.95 -14.24 2.32
N GLY A 126 13.81 -14.63 1.78
CA GLY A 126 13.36 -16.03 1.64
C GLY A 126 12.82 -16.63 2.93
N ASP A 127 12.79 -15.88 4.04
CA ASP A 127 12.27 -16.33 5.34
C ASP A 127 10.93 -15.65 5.65
N TYR A 128 9.86 -16.44 5.70
CA TYR A 128 8.50 -16.00 5.97
C TYR A 128 8.02 -16.33 7.39
N GLN A 129 8.83 -16.88 8.26
CA GLN A 129 8.38 -17.33 9.59
C GLN A 129 7.76 -16.18 10.38
N LYS A 130 8.46 -15.04 10.48
CA LYS A 130 7.94 -13.84 11.17
C LYS A 130 6.65 -13.30 10.56
N ALA A 131 6.57 -13.30 9.22
CA ALA A 131 5.37 -12.87 8.50
C ALA A 131 4.18 -13.80 8.79
N LEU A 132 4.39 -15.12 8.78
CA LEU A 132 3.35 -16.10 9.04
C LEU A 132 2.82 -16.00 10.47
N GLU A 133 3.71 -15.96 11.46
CA GLU A 133 3.33 -15.80 12.88
C GLU A 133 2.52 -14.51 13.11
N PHE A 134 2.98 -13.40 12.53
CA PHE A 134 2.30 -12.12 12.68
C PHE A 134 0.94 -12.10 12.00
N ASN A 135 0.83 -12.61 10.77
CA ASN A 135 -0.43 -12.60 10.02
C ASN A 135 -1.46 -13.59 10.59
N ARG A 136 -1.05 -14.73 11.20
CA ARG A 136 -1.95 -15.57 11.99
C ARG A 136 -2.49 -14.81 13.21
N LYS A 137 -1.63 -14.09 13.95
CA LYS A 137 -2.06 -13.21 15.05
C LYS A 137 -2.98 -12.08 14.59
N ALA A 138 -2.73 -11.48 13.43
CA ALA A 138 -3.59 -10.46 12.86
C ALA A 138 -4.98 -11.02 12.52
N TYR A 139 -5.03 -12.22 11.97
CA TYR A 139 -6.28 -12.92 11.67
C TYR A 139 -7.08 -13.25 12.95
N ASP A 140 -6.40 -13.68 14.03
CA ASP A 140 -7.05 -13.90 15.32
C ASP A 140 -7.58 -12.59 15.94
N TYR A 141 -6.94 -11.44 15.62
CA TYR A 141 -7.39 -10.13 16.07
C TYR A 141 -8.65 -9.64 15.32
N ASP A 142 -8.68 -9.78 14.00
CA ASP A 142 -9.83 -9.40 13.17
C ASP A 142 -9.86 -10.21 11.85
N ASP A 143 -10.67 -11.26 11.83
CA ASP A 143 -10.88 -12.12 10.66
C ASP A 143 -11.96 -11.59 9.69
N THR A 144 -12.49 -10.39 9.96
CA THR A 144 -13.50 -9.71 9.13
C THR A 144 -12.93 -8.58 8.27
N ASP A 145 -11.67 -8.21 8.46
CA ASP A 145 -10.98 -7.27 7.56
C ASP A 145 -10.37 -7.99 6.37
N ALA A 146 -10.78 -7.59 5.16
CA ALA A 146 -10.34 -8.23 3.92
C ALA A 146 -8.83 -8.17 3.70
N SER A 147 -8.15 -7.11 4.18
CA SER A 147 -6.70 -6.96 3.98
C SER A 147 -5.90 -7.85 4.93
N ILE A 148 -6.39 -8.06 6.16
CA ILE A 148 -5.80 -9.00 7.12
C ILE A 148 -5.94 -10.44 6.58
N VAL A 149 -7.13 -10.79 6.12
CA VAL A 149 -7.41 -12.13 5.56
C VAL A 149 -6.57 -12.38 4.30
N ASP A 150 -6.47 -11.39 3.42
CA ASP A 150 -5.63 -11.45 2.21
C ASP A 150 -4.14 -11.61 2.54
N ASN A 151 -3.62 -10.84 3.50
CA ASN A 151 -2.23 -10.97 3.92
C ASN A 151 -1.91 -12.39 4.43
N LEU A 152 -2.80 -13.00 5.21
CA LEU A 152 -2.63 -14.40 5.62
C LEU A 152 -2.62 -15.33 4.41
N GLY A 153 -3.53 -15.16 3.47
CA GLY A 153 -3.52 -15.90 2.21
C GLY A 153 -2.22 -15.74 1.44
N GLN A 154 -1.70 -14.51 1.37
CA GLN A 154 -0.45 -14.22 0.66
C GLN A 154 0.78 -14.91 1.28
N VAL A 155 0.90 -14.92 2.61
CA VAL A 155 2.03 -15.62 3.25
C VAL A 155 1.91 -17.13 3.14
N LEU A 156 0.71 -17.69 3.32
CA LEU A 156 0.44 -19.12 3.12
C LEU A 156 0.74 -19.57 1.68
N TYR A 157 0.40 -18.74 0.68
CA TYR A 157 0.75 -19.03 -0.71
C TYR A 157 2.28 -19.12 -0.91
N ARG A 158 3.05 -18.23 -0.29
CA ARG A 158 4.52 -18.19 -0.39
C ARG A 158 5.20 -19.33 0.37
N THR A 159 4.58 -19.80 1.44
CA THR A 159 5.07 -20.97 2.21
C THR A 159 4.64 -22.31 1.62
N GLY A 160 3.79 -22.29 0.56
CA GLY A 160 3.36 -23.49 -0.15
C GLY A 160 2.08 -24.15 0.40
N GLU A 161 1.43 -23.53 1.38
CA GLU A 161 0.17 -23.98 1.98
C GLU A 161 -1.02 -23.54 1.09
N ILE A 162 -1.04 -24.04 -0.16
CA ILE A 162 -1.90 -23.51 -1.25
C ILE A 162 -3.39 -23.66 -0.95
N GLU A 163 -3.83 -24.80 -0.38
CA GLU A 163 -5.25 -25.02 -0.07
C GLU A 163 -5.76 -24.10 1.05
N GLU A 164 -4.91 -23.79 2.03
CA GLU A 164 -5.25 -22.82 3.09
C GLU A 164 -5.26 -21.40 2.53
N ALA A 165 -4.28 -21.06 1.69
CA ALA A 165 -4.20 -19.78 1.00
C ALA A 165 -5.45 -19.51 0.13
N GLU A 166 -5.90 -20.53 -0.63
CA GLU A 166 -7.11 -20.45 -1.46
C GLU A 166 -8.34 -20.09 -0.61
N LYS A 167 -8.54 -20.78 0.52
CA LYS A 167 -9.63 -20.47 1.45
C LYS A 167 -9.58 -19.04 2.00
N MET A 168 -8.36 -18.54 2.32
CA MET A 168 -8.18 -17.16 2.79
C MET A 168 -8.52 -16.16 1.68
N PHE A 169 -8.08 -16.39 0.45
CA PHE A 169 -8.40 -15.51 -0.67
C PHE A 169 -9.91 -15.52 -1.00
N GLU A 170 -10.57 -16.67 -0.98
CA GLU A 170 -12.02 -16.76 -1.18
C GLU A 170 -12.77 -16.01 -0.06
N LYS A 171 -12.34 -16.14 1.20
CA LYS A 171 -12.88 -15.37 2.32
C LYS A 171 -12.66 -13.87 2.13
N ALA A 172 -11.45 -13.44 1.75
CA ALA A 172 -11.16 -12.03 1.50
C ALA A 172 -12.06 -11.44 0.40
N LEU A 173 -12.29 -12.17 -0.71
CA LEU A 173 -13.21 -11.74 -1.78
C LEU A 173 -14.67 -11.73 -1.34
N SER A 174 -15.08 -12.58 -0.41
CA SER A 174 -16.43 -12.53 0.15
C SER A 174 -16.68 -11.23 0.94
N ILE A 175 -15.63 -10.67 1.54
CA ILE A 175 -15.67 -9.40 2.29
C ILE A 175 -15.53 -8.22 1.32
N LYS A 176 -14.54 -8.29 0.40
CA LYS A 176 -14.23 -7.24 -0.57
C LYS A 176 -14.03 -7.82 -1.98
N PRO A 177 -15.10 -7.94 -2.78
CA PRO A 177 -15.09 -8.69 -4.05
C PRO A 177 -14.13 -8.16 -5.13
N ARG A 178 -13.65 -6.94 -5.03
CA ARG A 178 -12.79 -6.30 -6.03
C ARG A 178 -11.41 -5.94 -5.46
N GLN A 179 -10.85 -6.79 -4.60
CA GLN A 179 -9.52 -6.59 -4.05
C GLN A 179 -8.46 -7.10 -5.04
N PHE A 180 -7.67 -6.19 -5.60
CA PHE A 180 -6.72 -6.47 -6.68
C PHE A 180 -5.74 -7.59 -6.34
N ASP A 181 -5.03 -7.49 -5.20
CA ASP A 181 -4.01 -8.46 -4.81
C ASP A 181 -4.61 -9.86 -4.63
N THR A 182 -5.77 -9.96 -3.98
CA THR A 182 -6.50 -11.23 -3.79
C THR A 182 -6.91 -11.85 -5.12
N LEU A 183 -7.47 -11.06 -6.04
CA LEU A 183 -7.85 -11.52 -7.37
C LEU A 183 -6.64 -12.04 -8.15
N TYR A 184 -5.51 -11.37 -8.05
CA TYR A 184 -4.26 -11.81 -8.70
C TYR A 184 -3.78 -13.16 -8.16
N PHE A 185 -3.66 -13.33 -6.84
CA PHE A 185 -3.17 -14.58 -6.26
C PHE A 185 -4.13 -15.75 -6.49
N LEU A 186 -5.44 -15.51 -6.34
CA LEU A 186 -6.43 -16.55 -6.60
C LEU A 186 -6.45 -16.94 -8.08
N SER A 187 -6.24 -16.00 -9.01
CA SER A 187 -6.09 -16.33 -10.45
C SER A 187 -4.91 -17.27 -10.69
N ARG A 188 -3.78 -17.07 -10.03
CA ARG A 188 -2.63 -17.97 -10.13
C ARG A 188 -2.95 -19.39 -9.64
N ILE A 189 -3.69 -19.49 -8.54
CA ILE A 189 -4.16 -20.79 -8.04
C ILE A 189 -5.11 -21.45 -9.04
N ARG A 190 -6.08 -20.71 -9.60
CA ARG A 190 -7.01 -21.22 -10.61
C ARG A 190 -6.30 -21.73 -11.86
N ILE A 191 -5.27 -21.02 -12.31
CA ILE A 191 -4.44 -21.47 -13.45
C ILE A 191 -3.75 -22.80 -13.13
N SER A 192 -3.16 -22.94 -11.94
CA SER A 192 -2.49 -24.18 -11.55
C SER A 192 -3.45 -25.38 -11.38
N GLN A 193 -4.74 -25.10 -11.25
CA GLN A 193 -5.84 -26.10 -11.19
C GLN A 193 -6.52 -26.34 -12.56
N ASP A 194 -5.95 -25.86 -13.67
CA ASP A 194 -6.54 -25.89 -15.02
C ASP A 194 -7.90 -25.14 -15.15
N ARG A 195 -8.22 -24.27 -14.20
CA ARG A 195 -9.46 -23.47 -14.17
C ARG A 195 -9.24 -22.09 -14.84
N VAL A 196 -8.73 -22.11 -16.07
CA VAL A 196 -8.26 -20.90 -16.76
C VAL A 196 -9.35 -19.86 -17.01
N GLU A 197 -10.58 -20.29 -17.32
CA GLU A 197 -11.70 -19.35 -17.57
C GLU A 197 -12.14 -18.59 -16.31
N GLU A 198 -11.99 -19.20 -15.13
CA GLU A 198 -12.23 -18.50 -13.87
C GLU A 198 -11.10 -17.48 -13.59
N ALA A 199 -9.85 -17.86 -13.85
CA ALA A 199 -8.72 -16.96 -13.72
C ALA A 199 -8.86 -15.73 -14.63
N LYS A 200 -9.31 -15.90 -15.88
CA LYS A 200 -9.58 -14.79 -16.80
C LYS A 200 -10.61 -13.81 -16.24
N LYS A 201 -11.73 -14.30 -15.71
CA LYS A 201 -12.78 -13.44 -15.09
C LYS A 201 -12.25 -12.67 -13.88
N MET A 202 -11.38 -13.29 -13.08
CA MET A 202 -10.75 -12.63 -11.93
C MET A 202 -9.79 -11.53 -12.36
N LEU A 203 -8.93 -11.81 -13.36
CA LEU A 203 -7.99 -10.84 -13.90
C LEU A 203 -8.70 -9.70 -14.62
N ASP A 204 -9.79 -9.96 -15.33
CA ASP A 204 -10.67 -8.95 -15.92
C ASP A 204 -11.18 -7.99 -14.84
N THR A 205 -11.71 -8.54 -13.73
CA THR A 205 -12.15 -7.75 -12.58
C THR A 205 -11.00 -6.96 -11.93
N ALA A 206 -9.82 -7.58 -11.80
CA ALA A 206 -8.65 -6.93 -11.20
C ALA A 206 -8.15 -5.75 -12.05
N LEU A 207 -8.10 -5.91 -13.37
CA LEU A 207 -7.61 -4.89 -14.28
C LEU A 207 -8.59 -3.73 -14.52
N ASP A 208 -9.89 -3.92 -14.21
CA ASP A 208 -10.92 -2.89 -14.32
C ASP A 208 -10.93 -1.93 -13.12
N LYS A 209 -10.00 -0.96 -13.10
CA LYS A 209 -9.97 0.19 -12.15
C LYS A 209 -9.93 -0.19 -10.66
N THR A 210 -9.36 -1.34 -10.31
CA THR A 210 -9.24 -1.74 -8.90
C THR A 210 -7.83 -1.48 -8.34
N TYR A 211 -6.87 -1.17 -9.20
CA TYR A 211 -5.48 -0.98 -8.81
C TYR A 211 -5.25 0.33 -8.05
N SER A 212 -4.36 0.27 -7.08
CA SER A 212 -3.85 1.41 -6.30
C SER A 212 -2.35 1.27 -6.13
N ILE A 213 -1.64 2.40 -6.03
CA ILE A 213 -0.20 2.40 -5.71
C ILE A 213 0.14 1.69 -4.38
N PHE A 214 -0.84 1.51 -3.52
CA PHE A 214 -0.68 0.81 -2.23
C PHE A 214 -0.93 -0.70 -2.32
N ASN A 215 -1.26 -1.24 -3.51
CA ASN A 215 -1.28 -2.69 -3.71
C ASN A 215 0.13 -3.27 -3.57
N THR A 216 0.20 -4.50 -3.07
CA THR A 216 1.47 -5.23 -2.87
C THR A 216 1.99 -5.82 -4.17
N VAL A 217 1.07 -6.19 -5.06
CA VAL A 217 1.38 -6.72 -6.39
C VAL A 217 1.39 -5.57 -7.41
N PRO A 218 2.46 -5.40 -8.21
CA PRO A 218 2.47 -4.47 -9.34
C PRO A 218 1.39 -4.81 -10.37
N ARG A 219 0.75 -3.79 -10.97
CA ARG A 219 -0.27 -3.99 -12.00
C ARG A 219 0.27 -4.77 -13.20
N GLU A 220 1.52 -4.54 -13.53
CA GLU A 220 2.25 -5.20 -14.61
C GLU A 220 2.25 -6.73 -14.47
N ASN A 221 2.35 -7.24 -13.24
CA ASN A 221 2.32 -8.68 -12.98
C ASN A 221 0.96 -9.30 -13.36
N ALA A 222 -0.16 -8.59 -13.10
CA ALA A 222 -1.48 -9.06 -13.50
C ALA A 222 -1.66 -8.99 -15.02
N ILE A 223 -1.10 -7.98 -15.68
CA ILE A 223 -1.06 -7.85 -17.15
C ILE A 223 -0.26 -9.01 -17.77
N GLU A 224 0.92 -9.30 -17.25
CA GLU A 224 1.76 -10.40 -17.74
C GLU A 224 1.06 -11.76 -17.54
N LEU A 225 0.44 -11.96 -16.39
CA LEU A 225 -0.33 -13.17 -16.12
C LEU A 225 -1.51 -13.32 -17.09
N ALA A 226 -2.25 -12.26 -17.35
CA ALA A 226 -3.37 -12.26 -18.30
C ALA A 226 -2.91 -12.59 -19.74
N ARG A 227 -1.79 -12.01 -20.17
CA ARG A 227 -1.17 -12.36 -21.49
C ARG A 227 -0.79 -13.82 -21.57
N SER A 228 -0.20 -14.38 -20.51
CA SER A 228 0.28 -15.75 -20.49
C SER A 228 -0.84 -16.80 -20.71
N ILE A 229 -2.09 -16.43 -20.40
CA ILE A 229 -3.28 -17.26 -20.58
C ILE A 229 -4.17 -16.84 -21.76
N GLY A 230 -3.64 -15.98 -22.65
CA GLY A 230 -4.30 -15.59 -23.89
C GLY A 230 -5.50 -14.65 -23.72
N MET A 231 -5.46 -13.74 -22.74
CA MET A 231 -6.47 -12.66 -22.63
C MET A 231 -6.19 -11.56 -23.66
N ASP A 232 -7.25 -11.02 -24.28
CA ASP A 232 -7.18 -9.78 -25.04
C ASP A 232 -7.14 -8.60 -24.07
N LEU A 233 -6.06 -7.82 -24.13
CA LEU A 233 -5.82 -6.68 -23.24
C LEU A 233 -6.08 -5.32 -23.91
N SER A 234 -6.54 -5.29 -25.15
CA SER A 234 -6.78 -4.04 -25.89
C SER A 234 -7.75 -3.10 -25.19
N VAL A 235 -8.67 -3.64 -24.39
CA VAL A 235 -9.63 -2.87 -23.59
C VAL A 235 -9.02 -2.17 -22.37
N TYR A 236 -7.77 -2.49 -22.00
CA TYR A 236 -7.08 -1.93 -20.83
C TYR A 236 -5.94 -0.98 -21.20
N ASP A 237 -5.63 -0.80 -22.49
CA ASP A 237 -4.53 0.06 -22.96
C ASP A 237 -4.79 1.55 -22.64
N ASP A 238 -6.06 1.98 -22.56
CA ASP A 238 -6.46 3.35 -22.25
C ASP A 238 -6.70 3.60 -20.74
N ILE A 239 -6.53 2.60 -19.88
CA ILE A 239 -6.69 2.80 -18.44
C ILE A 239 -5.38 3.33 -17.88
N PRO A 240 -5.33 4.63 -17.46
CA PRO A 240 -4.12 5.17 -16.85
C PRO A 240 -3.71 4.30 -15.66
N ALA A 241 -2.43 4.06 -15.53
CA ALA A 241 -1.88 3.18 -14.51
C ALA A 241 -2.20 3.63 -13.07
N GLU A 242 -2.83 4.80 -12.89
CA GLU A 242 -3.22 5.32 -11.56
C GLU A 242 -4.18 6.53 -11.66
N ASN A 243 -5.17 6.54 -10.79
CA ASN A 243 -5.72 7.74 -10.16
C ASN A 243 -5.50 7.67 -8.64
#